data_f7452ccfcb6f376d6ceace05e353d0a6
#
_entry.id   f7452ccfcb6f376d6ceace05e353d0a6
#
_cell.length_a   1.000
_cell.length_b   1.000
_cell.length_c   1.000
_cell.angle_alpha   90.00
_cell.angle_beta   90.00
_cell.angle_gamma   90.00
#
_symmetry.space_group_name_H-M   'P 1'
#
loop_
_entity.id
_entity.type
_entity.pdbx_description
1 polymer ?
#
loop_
_entity_poly.entity_id
_entity_poly.type
_entity_poly.pdbx_seq_one_letter_code
_entity_poly.pdbx_strand_id
1 'polypeptide(L)'
;FVEKCEKYIENNYGNEYVNDNSNIINTKNSKTKDKSDKKVEAQEAHEAIRPTSIELVSIADSKIPNKEKTLYKFIRNHTLKSCMSSAKLSRRSCTMSAPFKYNYLYNSDIVIFKGWKAVDNKNENDEYYNLLPLLNNKTSEYNKVRCKVSIKNLKQHLTEAKLISILEDKGIGRPSTYSNILEKNKERGYIEKTNVKGFEKECIDYELIENEIDTIVETRVFNNENNKLIITPLGTVVYETLNQYFSDIFNYEYTEEMEKVLDDISHGNKEYKGSCNEYKKCIEELLKDYKKNKPQKTAFRIDENHEYIFAKNGPVIKCTIGDCVTFKSCKKDINIEKIEND
;
A
#
# COMPACT_ATOMS: atom_id res chain seq x y z
N PHE A 1 0.37 20.50 23.44
CA PHE A 1 1.36 19.41 23.29
C PHE A 1 2.51 19.83 22.39
N VAL A 2 2.25 20.57 21.29
CA VAL A 2 3.26 21.09 20.35
C VAL A 2 4.30 21.93 21.09
N GLU A 3 3.89 22.91 21.88
CA GLU A 3 4.79 23.74 22.68
C GLU A 3 5.71 22.93 23.62
N LYS A 4 5.21 21.78 24.14
CA LYS A 4 6.07 20.87 24.92
C LYS A 4 7.12 20.19 24.06
N CYS A 5 6.75 19.82 22.82
CA CYS A 5 7.69 19.24 21.87
C CYS A 5 8.76 20.27 21.47
N GLU A 6 8.36 21.51 21.18
CA GLU A 6 9.26 22.60 20.82
C GLU A 6 10.28 22.86 21.94
N LYS A 7 9.83 23.01 23.18
CA LYS A 7 10.72 23.15 24.35
C LYS A 7 11.65 21.94 24.54
N TYR A 8 11.16 20.73 24.30
CA TYR A 8 11.98 19.53 24.37
C TYR A 8 13.06 19.53 23.29
N ILE A 9 12.72 19.95 22.05
CA ILE A 9 13.66 20.06 20.93
C ILE A 9 14.71 21.14 21.22
N GLU A 10 14.28 22.31 21.67
CA GLU A 10 15.19 23.41 22.01
C GLU A 10 16.22 22.97 23.07
N ASN A 11 15.76 22.33 24.15
CA ASN A 11 16.62 21.91 25.26
C ASN A 11 17.59 20.76 24.91
N ASN A 12 17.22 19.87 23.98
CA ASN A 12 18.02 18.66 23.69
C ASN A 12 18.80 18.72 22.39
N TYR A 13 18.38 19.56 21.43
CA TYR A 13 18.98 19.64 20.09
C TYR A 13 19.42 21.07 19.75
N GLY A 14 18.82 22.10 20.30
CA GLY A 14 19.08 23.51 20.01
C GLY A 14 17.89 24.18 19.30
N ASN A 15 17.87 25.53 19.40
CA ASN A 15 16.75 26.31 18.85
C ASN A 15 16.64 26.19 17.31
N GLU A 16 17.77 26.02 16.60
CA GLU A 16 17.80 25.85 15.15
C GLU A 16 17.09 24.55 14.66
N TYR A 17 16.86 23.60 15.58
CA TYR A 17 16.14 22.36 15.28
C TYR A 17 14.62 22.49 15.45
N VAL A 18 14.12 23.56 16.04
CA VAL A 18 12.68 23.81 16.14
C VAL A 18 12.15 24.25 14.77
N ASN A 19 11.01 23.69 14.36
CA ASN A 19 10.41 24.05 13.08
C ASN A 19 9.66 25.40 13.21
N ASP A 20 10.10 26.41 12.49
CA ASP A 20 9.44 27.74 12.46
C ASP A 20 8.01 27.71 11.90
N ASN A 21 7.64 26.62 11.20
CA ASN A 21 6.32 26.41 10.63
C ASN A 21 5.43 25.54 11.55
N SER A 22 5.17 25.97 12.79
CA SER A 22 4.21 25.36 13.71
C SER A 22 2.78 25.19 13.09
N ASN A 23 2.54 25.79 11.94
CA ASN A 23 1.32 25.65 11.14
C ASN A 23 1.11 24.26 10.51
N ILE A 24 2.11 23.38 10.48
CA ILE A 24 1.98 22.03 9.89
C ILE A 24 1.14 21.12 10.82
N ILE A 25 1.13 21.39 12.11
CA ILE A 25 0.38 20.60 13.11
C ILE A 25 -1.00 21.20 13.39
N ASN A 26 -1.19 22.47 13.07
CA ASN A 26 -2.50 23.10 13.07
C ASN A 26 -3.21 22.82 11.75
N THR A 27 -3.88 21.69 11.68
CA THR A 27 -4.56 21.12 10.51
C THR A 27 -5.70 21.96 9.93
N LYS A 28 -5.86 23.21 10.32
CA LYS A 28 -6.89 24.06 9.75
C LYS A 28 -6.67 24.46 8.30
N ASN A 29 -5.50 24.19 7.69
CA ASN A 29 -5.22 24.63 6.31
C ASN A 29 -4.13 23.83 5.57
N SER A 30 -4.00 22.52 5.71
CA SER A 30 -3.18 21.75 4.78
C SER A 30 -3.91 21.59 3.43
N LYS A 31 -3.96 22.66 2.69
CA LYS A 31 -4.27 22.60 1.25
C LYS A 31 -3.05 22.00 0.56
N THR A 32 -3.00 20.69 0.43
CA THR A 32 -2.10 20.05 -0.54
C THR A 32 -2.54 20.54 -1.92
N LYS A 33 -1.70 21.40 -2.51
CA LYS A 33 -1.85 21.83 -3.90
C LYS A 33 -1.44 20.68 -4.81
N ASP A 34 -2.25 19.67 -4.94
CA ASP A 34 -2.16 18.77 -6.07
C ASP A 34 -3.12 19.27 -7.17
N LYS A 35 -2.63 19.22 -8.40
CA LYS A 35 -3.21 19.81 -9.60
C LYS A 35 -4.46 19.09 -10.14
N SER A 36 -5.25 18.46 -9.30
CA SER A 36 -6.58 17.97 -9.65
C SER A 36 -7.63 18.69 -8.83
N ASP A 37 -8.60 19.31 -9.49
CA ASP A 37 -9.64 20.20 -8.95
C ASP A 37 -10.68 19.55 -8.02
N LYS A 38 -10.33 18.47 -7.33
CA LYS A 38 -11.20 17.84 -6.32
C LYS A 38 -10.59 17.99 -4.93
N LYS A 39 -11.02 18.98 -4.20
CA LYS A 39 -10.73 19.16 -2.78
C LYS A 39 -11.57 18.14 -1.99
N VAL A 40 -10.92 17.09 -1.51
CA VAL A 40 -11.48 16.29 -0.43
C VAL A 40 -11.17 17.03 0.88
N GLU A 41 -12.22 17.49 1.58
CA GLU A 41 -12.05 18.10 2.90
C GLU A 41 -11.54 17.04 3.88
N ALA A 42 -10.44 17.37 4.60
CA ALA A 42 -9.91 16.49 5.63
C ALA A 42 -10.92 16.39 6.79
N GLN A 43 -11.19 15.17 7.22
CA GLN A 43 -12.08 14.91 8.35
C GLN A 43 -11.43 15.41 9.66
N GLU A 44 -12.04 16.40 10.31
CA GLU A 44 -11.54 17.04 11.53
C GLU A 44 -11.76 16.21 12.83
N ALA A 45 -12.12 14.93 12.74
CA ALA A 45 -12.72 14.20 13.85
C ALA A 45 -11.73 13.76 14.96
N HIS A 46 -10.41 13.66 14.70
CA HIS A 46 -9.49 13.04 15.67
C HIS A 46 -8.16 13.77 15.76
N GLU A 47 -7.60 13.79 16.99
CA GLU A 47 -6.20 14.21 17.19
C GLU A 47 -5.24 13.24 16.49
N ALA A 48 -4.09 13.78 16.02
CA ALA A 48 -2.99 12.94 15.54
C ALA A 48 -2.49 11.98 16.64
N ILE A 49 -2.10 10.78 16.23
CA ILE A 49 -1.49 9.81 17.15
C ILE A 49 -0.17 10.40 17.66
N ARG A 50 -0.05 10.57 18.97
CA ARG A 50 1.11 11.14 19.64
C ARG A 50 1.38 10.44 20.96
N PRO A 51 2.61 10.51 21.51
CA PRO A 51 2.88 9.99 22.84
C PRO A 51 2.18 10.85 23.92
N THR A 52 1.88 10.27 25.06
CA THR A 52 1.34 11.00 26.23
C THR A 52 2.38 11.92 26.84
N SER A 53 3.66 11.54 26.80
CA SER A 53 4.80 12.35 27.23
C SER A 53 5.92 12.28 26.21
N ILE A 54 6.41 13.44 25.78
CA ILE A 54 7.55 13.53 24.86
C ILE A 54 8.88 13.26 25.57
N GLU A 55 8.93 13.51 26.87
CA GLU A 55 10.13 13.36 27.71
C GLU A 55 10.48 11.89 27.95
N LEU A 56 9.49 10.99 27.94
CA LEU A 56 9.70 9.57 28.12
C LEU A 56 10.33 8.96 26.87
N VAL A 57 11.65 8.79 26.88
CA VAL A 57 12.43 8.29 25.71
C VAL A 57 12.16 6.81 25.44
N SER A 58 12.01 6.02 26.51
CA SER A 58 11.76 4.57 26.41
C SER A 58 10.97 4.08 27.62
N ILE A 59 10.19 3.03 27.40
CA ILE A 59 9.42 2.38 28.47
C ILE A 59 10.30 1.31 29.11
N ALA A 60 10.65 1.51 30.40
CA ALA A 60 11.51 0.61 31.15
C ALA A 60 10.75 -0.60 31.76
N ASP A 61 9.42 -0.54 31.86
CA ASP A 61 8.60 -1.57 32.51
C ASP A 61 8.78 -2.93 31.79
N SER A 62 9.23 -3.95 32.54
CA SER A 62 9.46 -5.30 32.03
C SER A 62 8.16 -6.05 31.68
N LYS A 63 7.01 -5.61 32.22
CA LYS A 63 5.69 -6.20 31.94
C LYS A 63 5.16 -5.84 30.57
N ILE A 64 5.67 -4.79 29.93
CA ILE A 64 5.22 -4.34 28.62
C ILE A 64 5.99 -5.11 27.54
N PRO A 65 5.29 -5.72 26.56
CA PRO A 65 5.92 -6.44 25.45
C PRO A 65 6.86 -5.56 24.60
N ASN A 66 7.92 -6.14 24.08
CA ASN A 66 8.90 -5.41 23.27
C ASN A 66 8.28 -4.76 22.02
N LYS A 67 7.24 -5.36 21.44
CA LYS A 67 6.52 -4.79 20.29
C LYS A 67 5.88 -3.45 20.62
N GLU A 68 5.26 -3.36 21.80
CA GLU A 68 4.60 -2.13 22.28
C GLU A 68 5.63 -1.04 22.60
N LYS A 69 6.76 -1.42 23.23
CA LYS A 69 7.89 -0.50 23.45
C LYS A 69 8.44 0.07 22.15
N THR A 70 8.57 -0.78 21.13
CA THR A 70 9.03 -0.37 19.79
C THR A 70 8.03 0.57 19.14
N LEU A 71 6.73 0.26 19.24
CA LEU A 71 5.67 1.11 18.71
C LEU A 71 5.65 2.49 19.41
N TYR A 72 5.75 2.51 20.73
CA TYR A 72 5.85 3.76 21.48
C TYR A 72 7.03 4.62 21.01
N LYS A 73 8.22 4.01 20.90
CA LYS A 73 9.43 4.70 20.42
C LYS A 73 9.25 5.24 19.01
N PHE A 74 8.61 4.46 18.14
CA PHE A 74 8.30 4.88 16.77
C PHE A 74 7.38 6.10 16.77
N ILE A 75 6.24 6.06 17.48
CA ILE A 75 5.29 7.17 17.58
C ILE A 75 5.98 8.42 18.13
N ARG A 76 6.72 8.28 19.25
CA ARG A 76 7.44 9.39 19.87
C ARG A 76 8.45 10.03 18.91
N ASN A 77 9.30 9.21 18.27
CA ASN A 77 10.31 9.72 17.36
C ASN A 77 9.68 10.39 16.14
N HIS A 78 8.58 9.82 15.63
CA HIS A 78 7.87 10.42 14.51
C HIS A 78 7.25 11.76 14.86
N THR A 79 6.64 11.87 16.05
CA THR A 79 6.12 13.14 16.57
C THR A 79 7.22 14.19 16.73
N LEU A 80 8.37 13.81 17.29
CA LEU A 80 9.51 14.75 17.38
C LEU A 80 9.97 15.24 16.00
N LYS A 81 10.15 14.31 15.06
CA LYS A 81 10.59 14.64 13.69
C LYS A 81 9.63 15.61 13.01
N SER A 82 8.31 15.46 13.23
CA SER A 82 7.30 16.36 12.65
C SER A 82 7.36 17.79 13.23
N CYS A 83 7.88 17.96 14.44
CA CYS A 83 8.07 19.25 15.08
C CYS A 83 9.45 19.86 14.81
N MET A 84 10.35 19.14 14.14
CA MET A 84 11.74 19.60 13.89
C MET A 84 11.91 20.25 12.52
N SER A 85 12.93 21.10 12.40
CA SER A 85 13.35 21.71 11.15
C SER A 85 13.75 20.67 10.11
N SER A 86 13.61 21.02 8.83
CA SER A 86 14.00 20.18 7.70
C SER A 86 15.51 19.94 7.68
N ALA A 87 15.93 18.72 7.33
CA ALA A 87 17.33 18.43 7.06
C ALA A 87 17.80 19.17 5.81
N LYS A 88 19.05 19.70 5.85
CA LYS A 88 19.68 20.34 4.69
C LYS A 88 20.79 19.44 4.17
N LEU A 89 20.70 19.10 2.88
CA LEU A 89 21.62 18.23 2.18
C LEU A 89 22.33 19.04 1.08
N SER A 90 23.62 18.78 0.87
CA SER A 90 24.32 19.24 -0.32
C SER A 90 24.51 18.07 -1.26
N ARG A 91 24.00 18.18 -2.47
CA ARG A 91 24.14 17.17 -3.53
C ARG A 91 25.17 17.60 -4.54
N ARG A 92 26.09 16.70 -4.85
CA ARG A 92 26.98 16.79 -6.00
C ARG A 92 26.60 15.72 -7.02
N SER A 93 26.49 16.14 -8.27
CA SER A 93 26.17 15.23 -9.37
C SER A 93 27.35 15.23 -10.35
N CYS A 94 27.79 14.05 -10.74
CA CYS A 94 28.81 13.85 -11.75
C CYS A 94 28.18 13.10 -12.93
N THR A 95 28.30 13.65 -14.13
CA THR A 95 27.88 13.00 -15.36
C THR A 95 29.12 12.67 -16.17
N MET A 96 29.34 11.39 -16.45
CA MET A 96 30.46 10.91 -17.24
C MET A 96 29.92 10.42 -18.60
N SER A 97 30.55 10.89 -19.68
CA SER A 97 30.18 10.41 -21.02
C SER A 97 30.55 8.94 -21.19
N ALA A 98 29.66 8.20 -21.87
CA ALA A 98 29.84 6.83 -22.23
C ALA A 98 29.73 6.66 -23.75
N PRO A 99 30.18 5.52 -24.35
CA PRO A 99 29.98 5.22 -25.75
C PRO A 99 28.51 5.34 -26.18
N PHE A 100 28.29 5.57 -27.48
CA PHE A 100 26.94 5.67 -28.09
C PHE A 100 26.04 6.77 -27.52
N LYS A 101 26.62 7.87 -27.03
CA LYS A 101 25.89 9.02 -26.42
C LYS A 101 25.15 8.70 -25.12
N TYR A 102 25.46 7.60 -24.46
CA TYR A 102 24.98 7.32 -23.12
C TYR A 102 25.83 8.07 -22.09
N ASN A 103 25.28 8.20 -20.88
CA ASN A 103 25.95 8.83 -19.76
C ASN A 103 25.83 7.96 -18.52
N TYR A 104 26.91 7.91 -17.73
CA TYR A 104 26.86 7.44 -16.35
C TYR A 104 26.57 8.62 -15.45
N LEU A 105 25.62 8.47 -14.54
CA LEU A 105 25.28 9.48 -13.56
C LEU A 105 25.60 8.95 -12.16
N TYR A 106 26.37 9.70 -11.42
CA TYR A 106 26.66 9.45 -10.01
C TYR A 106 26.27 10.65 -9.18
N ASN A 107 25.51 10.43 -8.10
CA ASN A 107 25.08 11.45 -7.16
C ASN A 107 25.66 11.12 -5.77
N SER A 108 26.21 12.10 -5.10
CA SER A 108 26.72 11.98 -3.75
C SER A 108 26.15 13.10 -2.88
N ASP A 109 25.68 12.75 -1.69
CA ASP A 109 25.05 13.68 -0.76
C ASP A 109 25.80 13.73 0.56
N ILE A 110 25.95 14.95 1.13
CA ILE A 110 26.33 15.12 2.54
C ILE A 110 25.23 15.88 3.29
N VAL A 111 25.06 15.54 4.55
CA VAL A 111 24.16 16.24 5.47
C VAL A 111 24.91 17.46 6.02
N ILE A 112 24.49 18.67 5.62
CA ILE A 112 25.04 19.94 6.14
C ILE A 112 24.39 20.27 7.49
N PHE A 113 23.06 20.05 7.58
CA PHE A 113 22.31 20.26 8.81
C PHE A 113 21.34 19.07 8.98
N LYS A 114 21.46 18.40 10.12
CA LYS A 114 20.70 17.14 10.36
C LYS A 114 19.20 17.37 10.44
N GLY A 115 18.73 18.51 10.99
CA GLY A 115 17.31 18.73 11.21
C GLY A 115 16.65 17.53 11.88
N TRP A 116 15.48 17.10 11.40
CA TRP A 116 14.74 15.96 11.92
C TRP A 116 15.52 14.62 11.90
N LYS A 117 16.54 14.46 11.06
CA LYS A 117 17.41 13.26 11.01
C LYS A 117 18.23 13.09 12.29
N ALA A 118 18.40 14.13 13.09
CA ALA A 118 19.13 14.06 14.35
C ALA A 118 18.49 13.07 15.37
N VAL A 119 17.19 12.84 15.29
CA VAL A 119 16.47 11.89 16.15
C VAL A 119 16.95 10.44 15.96
N ASP A 120 17.34 10.05 14.73
CA ASP A 120 17.78 8.69 14.43
C ASP A 120 19.28 8.47 14.67
N ASN A 121 20.03 9.57 14.85
CA ASN A 121 21.48 9.59 15.12
C ASN A 121 22.31 8.79 14.08
N LYS A 122 21.83 8.65 12.84
CA LYS A 122 22.55 7.99 11.76
C LYS A 122 23.51 8.95 11.07
N ASN A 123 24.68 8.44 10.72
CA ASN A 123 25.62 9.12 9.84
C ASN A 123 25.39 8.62 8.41
N GLU A 124 24.89 9.49 7.52
CA GLU A 124 24.50 9.18 6.15
C GLU A 124 25.32 9.95 5.12
N ASN A 125 26.57 10.31 5.44
CA ASN A 125 27.43 11.04 4.50
C ASN A 125 28.11 10.05 3.56
N ASP A 126 28.11 10.38 2.28
CA ASP A 126 28.84 9.64 1.25
C ASP A 126 30.31 10.10 1.23
N GLU A 127 31.23 9.15 1.35
CA GLU A 127 32.66 9.39 1.34
C GLU A 127 33.17 10.01 0.03
N TYR A 128 32.49 9.71 -1.09
CA TYR A 128 32.86 10.21 -2.42
C TYR A 128 32.46 11.66 -2.68
N TYR A 129 31.68 12.30 -1.81
CA TYR A 129 31.23 13.67 -2.02
C TYR A 129 32.40 14.66 -2.27
N ASN A 130 33.48 14.53 -1.51
CA ASN A 130 34.63 15.39 -1.62
C ASN A 130 35.58 15.02 -2.78
N LEU A 131 35.44 13.80 -3.32
CA LEU A 131 36.22 13.32 -4.47
C LEU A 131 35.66 13.79 -5.79
N LEU A 132 34.32 13.97 -5.89
CA LEU A 132 33.65 14.35 -7.15
C LEU A 132 34.23 15.63 -7.82
N PRO A 133 34.58 16.74 -7.12
CA PRO A 133 35.17 17.90 -7.76
C PRO A 133 36.55 17.63 -8.37
N LEU A 134 37.26 16.61 -7.90
CA LEU A 134 38.58 16.25 -8.40
C LEU A 134 38.49 15.55 -9.78
N LEU A 135 37.29 15.06 -10.16
CA LEU A 135 37.05 14.42 -11.44
C LEU A 135 36.74 15.42 -12.58
N ASN A 136 36.65 16.74 -12.28
CA ASN A 136 36.35 17.77 -13.28
C ASN A 136 37.36 17.75 -14.42
N ASN A 137 36.87 17.57 -15.66
CA ASN A 137 37.61 17.56 -16.92
C ASN A 137 38.75 16.52 -17.02
N LYS A 138 38.70 15.44 -16.24
CA LYS A 138 39.66 14.35 -16.30
C LYS A 138 39.00 13.10 -16.83
N THR A 139 39.76 12.32 -17.60
CA THR A 139 39.36 10.93 -17.89
C THR A 139 39.45 10.11 -16.62
N SER A 140 38.45 9.31 -16.36
CA SER A 140 38.45 8.36 -15.25
C SER A 140 38.76 6.98 -15.79
N GLU A 141 39.75 6.32 -15.22
CA GLU A 141 40.01 4.92 -15.51
C GLU A 141 38.99 4.07 -14.76
N TYR A 142 38.59 2.98 -15.37
CA TYR A 142 37.67 2.02 -14.77
C TYR A 142 38.42 0.69 -14.55
N ASN A 143 38.15 0.06 -13.42
CA ASN A 143 38.60 -1.31 -13.19
C ASN A 143 37.68 -2.32 -13.85
N LYS A 144 36.37 -1.99 -13.89
CA LYS A 144 35.34 -2.87 -14.38
C LYS A 144 34.08 -2.09 -14.78
N VAL A 145 33.48 -2.48 -15.92
CA VAL A 145 32.14 -2.03 -16.33
C VAL A 145 31.25 -3.23 -16.47
N ARG A 146 30.12 -3.25 -15.79
CA ARG A 146 29.14 -4.34 -15.83
C ARG A 146 27.83 -3.88 -16.45
N CYS A 147 27.36 -4.60 -17.45
CA CYS A 147 26.04 -4.45 -18.06
C CYS A 147 25.13 -5.57 -17.56
N LYS A 148 24.13 -5.23 -16.74
CA LYS A 148 23.20 -6.19 -16.15
C LYS A 148 21.81 -6.07 -16.76
N VAL A 149 21.21 -7.21 -17.08
CA VAL A 149 19.79 -7.25 -17.45
C VAL A 149 18.94 -6.81 -16.28
N SER A 150 18.08 -5.84 -16.52
CA SER A 150 17.07 -5.38 -15.54
C SER A 150 15.70 -5.29 -16.20
N ILE A 151 14.64 -5.56 -15.44
CA ILE A 151 13.27 -5.44 -15.91
C ILE A 151 12.67 -4.19 -15.26
N LYS A 152 12.19 -3.26 -16.08
CA LYS A 152 11.56 -2.00 -15.61
C LYS A 152 10.04 -2.11 -15.70
N ASN A 153 9.36 -1.25 -14.93
CA ASN A 153 7.90 -1.07 -14.96
C ASN A 153 7.09 -2.34 -14.62
N LEU A 154 7.64 -3.23 -13.80
CA LEU A 154 6.87 -4.35 -13.26
C LEU A 154 5.76 -3.81 -12.36
N LYS A 155 4.53 -4.19 -12.66
CA LYS A 155 3.38 -3.90 -11.79
C LYS A 155 3.52 -4.73 -10.52
N GLN A 156 3.40 -4.06 -9.39
CA GLN A 156 3.44 -4.70 -8.08
C GLN A 156 2.04 -4.78 -7.48
N HIS A 157 1.81 -5.85 -6.71
CA HIS A 157 0.62 -5.96 -5.89
C HIS A 157 0.62 -4.92 -4.77
N LEU A 158 -0.56 -4.63 -4.24
CA LEU A 158 -0.71 -3.60 -3.21
C LEU A 158 -0.25 -4.11 -1.84
N THR A 159 0.33 -3.21 -1.07
CA THR A 159 0.45 -3.38 0.38
C THR A 159 -0.77 -2.78 1.07
N GLU A 160 -1.02 -3.13 2.34
CA GLU A 160 -2.10 -2.53 3.14
C GLU A 160 -2.01 -1.01 3.18
N ALA A 161 -0.81 -0.46 3.40
CA ALA A 161 -0.57 0.98 3.43
C ALA A 161 -0.87 1.64 2.06
N LYS A 162 -0.47 1.01 0.95
CA LYS A 162 -0.75 1.55 -0.38
C LYS A 162 -2.24 1.49 -0.73
N LEU A 163 -2.94 0.42 -0.31
CA LEU A 163 -4.38 0.33 -0.48
C LEU A 163 -5.11 1.43 0.31
N ILE A 164 -4.73 1.68 1.56
CA ILE A 164 -5.29 2.77 2.37
C ILE A 164 -5.08 4.12 1.69
N SER A 165 -3.87 4.39 1.19
CA SER A 165 -3.58 5.62 0.45
C SER A 165 -4.47 5.78 -0.78
N ILE A 166 -4.75 4.70 -1.54
CA ILE A 166 -5.65 4.74 -2.70
C ILE A 166 -7.11 4.99 -2.28
N LEU A 167 -7.55 4.37 -1.19
CA LEU A 167 -8.91 4.60 -0.66
C LEU A 167 -9.08 6.06 -0.23
N GLU A 168 -8.08 6.63 0.44
CA GLU A 168 -8.05 8.04 0.85
C GLU A 168 -8.09 8.97 -0.37
N ASP A 169 -7.22 8.75 -1.36
CA ASP A 169 -7.18 9.52 -2.61
C ASP A 169 -8.50 9.50 -3.38
N LYS A 170 -9.27 8.41 -3.25
CA LYS A 170 -10.59 8.23 -3.86
C LYS A 170 -11.77 8.68 -2.97
N GLY A 171 -11.51 9.14 -1.77
CA GLY A 171 -12.56 9.54 -0.81
C GLY A 171 -13.43 8.38 -0.31
N ILE A 172 -12.92 7.14 -0.37
CA ILE A 172 -13.63 5.92 0.03
C ILE A 172 -13.24 5.54 1.45
N GLY A 173 -14.20 5.53 2.37
CA GLY A 173 -13.96 5.29 3.80
C GLY A 173 -13.34 6.50 4.51
N ARG A 174 -12.98 6.29 5.76
CA ARG A 174 -12.40 7.31 6.64
C ARG A 174 -11.31 6.66 7.49
N PRO A 175 -10.40 7.43 8.11
CA PRO A 175 -9.33 6.88 8.96
C PRO A 175 -9.81 5.85 9.98
N SER A 176 -10.98 6.07 10.58
CA SER A 176 -11.61 5.15 11.54
C SER A 176 -12.14 3.85 10.94
N THR A 177 -12.35 3.78 9.62
CA THR A 177 -12.95 2.62 8.94
C THR A 177 -11.98 1.82 8.10
N TYR A 178 -10.82 2.35 7.71
CA TYR A 178 -9.87 1.67 6.81
C TYR A 178 -9.43 0.30 7.32
N SER A 179 -9.06 0.19 8.59
CA SER A 179 -8.63 -1.11 9.13
C SER A 179 -9.77 -2.12 9.16
N ASN A 180 -10.98 -1.69 9.51
CA ASN A 180 -12.15 -2.55 9.51
C ASN A 180 -12.53 -3.04 8.09
N ILE A 181 -12.42 -2.18 7.08
CA ILE A 181 -12.62 -2.57 5.67
C ILE A 181 -11.64 -3.67 5.28
N LEU A 182 -10.35 -3.51 5.60
CA LEU A 182 -9.32 -4.50 5.31
C LEU A 182 -9.54 -5.82 6.04
N GLU A 183 -9.82 -5.76 7.35
CA GLU A 183 -10.05 -6.93 8.18
C GLU A 183 -11.28 -7.72 7.71
N LYS A 184 -12.40 -7.05 7.42
CA LYS A 184 -13.61 -7.69 6.91
C LYS A 184 -13.39 -8.41 5.59
N ASN A 185 -12.61 -7.84 4.67
CA ASN A 185 -12.30 -8.49 3.41
C ASN A 185 -11.39 -9.72 3.60
N LYS A 186 -10.45 -9.68 4.57
CA LYS A 186 -9.63 -10.84 4.94
C LYS A 186 -10.44 -11.93 5.65
N GLU A 187 -11.26 -11.56 6.64
CA GLU A 187 -12.12 -12.49 7.38
C GLU A 187 -13.09 -13.24 6.46
N ARG A 188 -13.62 -12.54 5.46
CA ARG A 188 -14.50 -13.13 4.45
C ARG A 188 -13.75 -13.97 3.41
N GLY A 189 -12.42 -13.94 3.44
CA GLY A 189 -11.58 -14.66 2.49
C GLY A 189 -11.62 -14.09 1.07
N TYR A 190 -11.97 -12.81 0.88
CA TYR A 190 -11.96 -12.16 -0.43
C TYR A 190 -10.57 -11.74 -0.84
N ILE A 191 -9.74 -11.37 0.13
CA ILE A 191 -8.34 -11.06 -0.04
C ILE A 191 -7.50 -11.79 1.00
N GLU A 192 -6.25 -12.06 0.65
CA GLU A 192 -5.25 -12.60 1.58
C GLU A 192 -3.96 -11.79 1.53
N LYS A 193 -3.22 -11.80 2.62
CA LYS A 193 -1.89 -11.20 2.69
C LYS A 193 -0.83 -12.29 2.61
N THR A 194 -0.11 -12.31 1.51
CA THR A 194 0.87 -13.37 1.22
C THR A 194 2.12 -12.84 0.55
N ASN A 195 3.10 -13.71 0.39
CA ASN A 195 4.29 -13.45 -0.42
C ASN A 195 4.05 -13.99 -1.83
N VAL A 196 4.32 -13.16 -2.83
CA VAL A 196 4.19 -13.54 -4.24
C VAL A 196 5.55 -13.96 -4.76
N LYS A 197 5.66 -15.20 -5.21
CA LYS A 197 6.89 -15.68 -5.84
C LYS A 197 7.05 -15.00 -7.20
N GLY A 198 8.22 -14.44 -7.44
CA GLY A 198 8.59 -13.88 -8.73
C GLY A 198 8.77 -14.96 -9.80
N PHE A 199 9.07 -14.53 -10.99
CA PHE A 199 9.37 -15.42 -12.11
C PHE A 199 10.89 -15.50 -12.37
N GLU A 200 11.33 -16.66 -12.77
CA GLU A 200 12.71 -16.92 -13.13
C GLU A 200 12.94 -16.54 -14.59
N LYS A 201 14.08 -15.90 -14.85
CA LYS A 201 14.51 -15.56 -16.20
C LYS A 201 16.00 -15.74 -16.34
N GLU A 202 16.43 -16.42 -17.38
CA GLU A 202 17.82 -16.46 -17.80
C GLU A 202 18.24 -15.08 -18.29
N CYS A 203 19.34 -14.58 -17.77
CA CYS A 203 19.90 -13.27 -18.06
C CYS A 203 21.32 -13.43 -18.56
N ILE A 204 21.62 -12.72 -19.64
CA ILE A 204 22.96 -12.63 -20.20
C ILE A 204 23.51 -11.25 -19.83
N ASP A 205 24.43 -11.22 -18.89
CA ASP A 205 25.15 -10.02 -18.47
C ASP A 205 26.51 -9.97 -19.17
N TYR A 206 27.02 -8.76 -19.32
CA TYR A 206 28.36 -8.54 -19.84
C TYR A 206 29.22 -7.81 -18.82
N GLU A 207 30.47 -8.23 -18.70
CA GLU A 207 31.46 -7.62 -17.84
C GLU A 207 32.70 -7.27 -18.67
N LEU A 208 33.05 -5.99 -18.70
CA LEU A 208 34.27 -5.50 -19.33
C LEU A 208 35.33 -5.28 -18.24
N ILE A 209 36.44 -5.99 -18.36
CA ILE A 209 37.63 -5.84 -17.53
C ILE A 209 38.80 -5.54 -18.49
N GLU A 210 39.48 -4.44 -18.27
CA GLU A 210 40.49 -3.93 -19.22
C GLU A 210 39.91 -3.78 -20.63
N ASN A 211 40.22 -4.70 -21.55
CA ASN A 211 39.73 -4.69 -22.94
C ASN A 211 38.98 -5.99 -23.30
N GLU A 212 38.76 -6.88 -22.33
CA GLU A 212 38.09 -8.16 -22.55
C GLU A 212 36.65 -8.12 -22.05
N ILE A 213 35.75 -8.69 -22.85
CA ILE A 213 34.32 -8.76 -22.51
C ILE A 213 33.98 -10.20 -22.19
N ASP A 214 33.62 -10.44 -20.93
CA ASP A 214 33.10 -11.71 -20.47
C ASP A 214 31.57 -11.72 -20.51
N THR A 215 31.03 -12.87 -20.88
CA THR A 215 29.59 -13.14 -20.87
C THR A 215 29.23 -13.98 -19.65
N ILE A 216 28.32 -13.47 -18.84
CA ILE A 216 27.87 -14.15 -17.62
C ILE A 216 26.41 -14.54 -17.83
N VAL A 217 26.14 -15.84 -17.86
CA VAL A 217 24.77 -16.37 -17.94
C VAL A 217 24.33 -16.82 -16.57
N GLU A 218 23.27 -16.21 -16.05
CA GLU A 218 22.71 -16.59 -14.76
C GLU A 218 21.17 -16.51 -14.76
N THR A 219 20.53 -17.41 -14.06
CA THR A 219 19.09 -17.34 -13.84
C THR A 219 18.80 -16.46 -12.65
N ARG A 220 18.00 -15.42 -12.85
CA ARG A 220 17.56 -14.49 -11.79
C ARG A 220 16.05 -14.52 -11.61
N VAL A 221 15.64 -14.37 -10.35
CA VAL A 221 14.24 -14.24 -9.98
C VAL A 221 13.89 -12.75 -9.95
N PHE A 222 12.88 -12.36 -10.72
CA PHE A 222 12.36 -11.01 -10.77
C PHE A 222 10.99 -10.94 -10.12
N ASN A 223 10.68 -9.78 -9.53
CA ASN A 223 9.38 -9.47 -8.94
C ASN A 223 8.97 -10.37 -7.77
N ASN A 224 9.94 -10.80 -6.94
CA ASN A 224 9.59 -11.34 -5.62
C ASN A 224 8.97 -10.25 -4.77
N GLU A 225 7.79 -10.51 -4.23
CA GLU A 225 7.08 -9.55 -3.42
C GLU A 225 6.71 -10.15 -2.06
N ASN A 226 6.86 -9.35 -1.01
CA ASN A 226 6.56 -9.77 0.36
C ASN A 226 5.36 -8.99 0.91
N ASN A 227 4.53 -9.69 1.70
CA ASN A 227 3.40 -9.07 2.43
C ASN A 227 2.45 -8.27 1.52
N LYS A 228 2.06 -8.83 0.39
CA LYS A 228 1.14 -8.21 -0.56
C LYS A 228 -0.28 -8.70 -0.38
N LEU A 229 -1.23 -7.85 -0.75
CA LEU A 229 -2.64 -8.19 -0.78
C LEU A 229 -2.98 -8.80 -2.13
N ILE A 230 -3.52 -10.00 -2.10
CA ILE A 230 -3.93 -10.76 -3.28
C ILE A 230 -5.42 -11.05 -3.17
N ILE A 231 -6.14 -10.85 -4.27
CA ILE A 231 -7.52 -11.29 -4.37
C ILE A 231 -7.56 -12.81 -4.46
N THR A 232 -8.44 -13.45 -3.71
CA THR A 232 -8.64 -14.89 -3.76
C THR A 232 -9.61 -15.29 -4.89
N PRO A 233 -9.66 -16.55 -5.29
CA PRO A 233 -10.68 -17.01 -6.25
C PRO A 233 -12.11 -16.68 -5.81
N LEU A 234 -12.41 -16.83 -4.50
CA LEU A 234 -13.70 -16.40 -3.95
C LEU A 234 -13.91 -14.88 -4.09
N GLY A 235 -12.89 -14.09 -3.80
CA GLY A 235 -12.94 -12.64 -3.97
C GLY A 235 -13.21 -12.23 -5.41
N THR A 236 -12.59 -12.90 -6.38
CA THR A 236 -12.81 -12.66 -7.81
C THR A 236 -14.26 -12.94 -8.20
N VAL A 237 -14.81 -14.09 -7.80
CA VAL A 237 -16.23 -14.43 -8.08
C VAL A 237 -17.19 -13.41 -7.47
N VAL A 238 -16.93 -12.99 -6.22
CA VAL A 238 -17.75 -11.96 -5.55
C VAL A 238 -17.65 -10.63 -6.29
N TYR A 239 -16.42 -10.19 -6.66
CA TYR A 239 -16.20 -8.96 -7.40
C TYR A 239 -16.94 -8.97 -8.76
N GLU A 240 -16.77 -10.03 -9.54
CA GLU A 240 -17.42 -10.18 -10.85
C GLU A 240 -18.95 -10.17 -10.72
N THR A 241 -19.49 -10.88 -9.74
CA THR A 241 -20.94 -10.91 -9.48
C THR A 241 -21.48 -9.53 -9.10
N LEU A 242 -20.79 -8.82 -8.21
CA LEU A 242 -21.19 -7.49 -7.79
C LEU A 242 -21.07 -6.48 -8.94
N ASN A 243 -20.02 -6.56 -9.73
CA ASN A 243 -19.82 -5.68 -10.88
C ASN A 243 -20.84 -5.93 -11.99
N GLN A 244 -21.25 -7.17 -12.19
CA GLN A 244 -22.24 -7.57 -13.20
C GLN A 244 -23.68 -7.13 -12.86
N TYR A 245 -24.07 -7.30 -11.58
CA TYR A 245 -25.48 -7.14 -11.19
C TYR A 245 -25.76 -5.89 -10.35
N PHE A 246 -24.73 -5.27 -9.80
CA PHE A 246 -24.83 -4.17 -8.85
C PHE A 246 -23.84 -3.03 -9.18
N SER A 247 -23.45 -2.87 -10.47
CA SER A 247 -22.49 -1.87 -10.91
C SER A 247 -22.86 -0.45 -10.48
N ASP A 248 -24.15 -0.13 -10.40
CA ASP A 248 -24.66 1.19 -10.06
C ASP A 248 -24.33 1.62 -8.63
N ILE A 249 -24.23 0.64 -7.72
CA ILE A 249 -23.89 0.87 -6.30
C ILE A 249 -22.51 0.31 -5.93
N PHE A 250 -21.88 -0.45 -6.82
CA PHE A 250 -20.59 -1.08 -6.60
C PHE A 250 -19.50 -0.45 -7.48
N ASN A 251 -19.36 0.86 -7.34
CA ASN A 251 -18.33 1.64 -8.00
C ASN A 251 -17.72 2.67 -7.04
N TYR A 252 -16.64 3.31 -7.44
CA TYR A 252 -15.92 4.26 -6.59
C TYR A 252 -16.71 5.55 -6.40
N GLU A 253 -17.34 6.04 -7.45
CA GLU A 253 -18.08 7.30 -7.48
C GLU A 253 -19.29 7.25 -6.53
N TYR A 254 -20.05 6.16 -6.55
CA TYR A 254 -21.19 5.96 -5.64
C TYR A 254 -20.73 5.97 -4.18
N THR A 255 -19.63 5.28 -3.87
CA THR A 255 -19.12 5.21 -2.50
C THR A 255 -18.59 6.56 -2.03
N GLU A 256 -17.87 7.29 -2.90
CA GLU A 256 -17.40 8.66 -2.62
C GLU A 256 -18.58 9.62 -2.36
N GLU A 257 -19.63 9.53 -3.17
CA GLU A 257 -20.82 10.37 -3.01
C GLU A 257 -21.61 10.04 -1.73
N MET A 258 -21.75 8.75 -1.41
CA MET A 258 -22.37 8.31 -0.17
C MET A 258 -21.63 8.82 1.06
N GLU A 259 -20.29 8.79 1.05
CA GLU A 259 -19.47 9.32 2.14
C GLU A 259 -19.66 10.85 2.30
N LYS A 260 -19.76 11.60 1.19
CA LYS A 260 -20.07 13.04 1.23
C LYS A 260 -21.46 13.33 1.81
N VAL A 261 -22.46 12.52 1.43
CA VAL A 261 -23.81 12.63 2.01
C VAL A 261 -23.80 12.36 3.50
N LEU A 262 -23.01 11.40 3.98
CA LEU A 262 -22.86 11.11 5.41
C LEU A 262 -22.19 12.27 6.15
N ASP A 263 -21.19 12.92 5.54
CA ASP A 263 -20.56 14.12 6.09
C ASP A 263 -21.57 15.28 6.18
N ASP A 264 -22.37 15.52 5.14
CA ASP A 264 -23.42 16.54 5.15
C ASP A 264 -24.47 16.30 6.25
N ILE A 265 -24.86 15.04 6.45
CA ILE A 265 -25.76 14.68 7.54
C ILE A 265 -25.12 14.95 8.90
N SER A 266 -23.83 14.62 9.07
CA SER A 266 -23.10 14.82 10.31
C SER A 266 -22.95 16.29 10.68
N HIS A 267 -22.87 17.17 9.67
CA HIS A 267 -22.82 18.64 9.82
C HIS A 267 -24.21 19.30 9.92
N GLY A 268 -25.28 18.52 9.82
CA GLY A 268 -26.65 19.03 9.87
C GLY A 268 -27.13 19.71 8.59
N ASN A 269 -26.39 19.56 7.47
CA ASN A 269 -26.72 20.17 6.17
C ASN A 269 -27.75 19.35 5.41
N LYS A 270 -27.94 18.08 5.74
CA LYS A 270 -28.87 17.16 5.06
C LYS A 270 -29.61 16.28 6.08
N GLU A 271 -30.87 15.98 5.77
CA GLU A 271 -31.69 15.09 6.61
C GLU A 271 -31.42 13.62 6.25
N TYR A 272 -31.13 12.78 7.26
CA TYR A 272 -30.77 11.37 7.07
C TYR A 272 -31.92 10.51 6.53
N LYS A 273 -33.19 10.81 6.90
CA LYS A 273 -34.37 10.00 6.51
C LYS A 273 -34.58 9.97 5.01
N GLY A 274 -34.44 11.12 4.33
CA GLY A 274 -34.53 11.21 2.87
C GLY A 274 -33.49 10.32 2.19
N SER A 275 -32.23 10.48 2.58
CA SER A 275 -31.11 9.70 2.03
C SER A 275 -31.26 8.19 2.27
N CYS A 276 -31.67 7.78 3.48
CA CYS A 276 -31.93 6.37 3.77
C CYS A 276 -33.02 5.78 2.88
N ASN A 277 -34.09 6.52 2.61
CA ASN A 277 -35.17 6.06 1.74
C ASN A 277 -34.72 5.95 0.28
N GLU A 278 -33.94 6.87 -0.23
CA GLU A 278 -33.36 6.84 -1.58
C GLU A 278 -32.46 5.61 -1.76
N TYR A 279 -31.52 5.38 -0.85
CA TYR A 279 -30.63 4.20 -0.89
C TYR A 279 -31.41 2.89 -0.77
N LYS A 280 -32.39 2.82 0.13
CA LYS A 280 -33.24 1.64 0.28
C LYS A 280 -33.99 1.31 -1.01
N LYS A 281 -34.59 2.31 -1.66
CA LYS A 281 -35.33 2.15 -2.92
C LYS A 281 -34.41 1.64 -4.04
N CYS A 282 -33.22 2.25 -4.18
CA CYS A 282 -32.22 1.82 -5.15
C CYS A 282 -31.82 0.34 -4.95
N ILE A 283 -31.52 -0.05 -3.72
CA ILE A 283 -31.12 -1.43 -3.39
C ILE A 283 -32.29 -2.39 -3.66
N GLU A 284 -33.53 -2.03 -3.31
CA GLU A 284 -34.70 -2.88 -3.56
C GLU A 284 -34.97 -3.08 -5.05
N GLU A 285 -34.76 -2.09 -5.89
CA GLU A 285 -34.87 -2.18 -7.35
C GLU A 285 -33.80 -3.12 -7.93
N LEU A 286 -32.54 -2.92 -7.57
CA LEU A 286 -31.43 -3.80 -8.00
C LEU A 286 -31.63 -5.26 -7.54
N LEU A 287 -32.11 -5.47 -6.33
CA LEU A 287 -32.41 -6.82 -5.84
C LEU A 287 -33.59 -7.50 -6.60
N LYS A 288 -34.58 -6.72 -7.05
CA LYS A 288 -35.64 -7.27 -7.91
C LYS A 288 -35.10 -7.72 -9.26
N ASP A 289 -34.25 -6.90 -9.87
CA ASP A 289 -33.62 -7.22 -11.15
C ASP A 289 -32.64 -8.39 -11.04
N TYR A 290 -31.84 -8.46 -9.99
CA TYR A 290 -30.99 -9.59 -9.71
C TYR A 290 -31.79 -10.89 -9.55
N LYS A 291 -32.92 -10.86 -8.82
CA LYS A 291 -33.78 -12.06 -8.63
C LYS A 291 -34.39 -12.55 -9.94
N LYS A 292 -34.71 -11.66 -10.88
CA LYS A 292 -35.20 -12.01 -12.22
C LYS A 292 -34.12 -12.61 -13.11
N ASN A 293 -32.91 -12.03 -13.06
CA ASN A 293 -31.79 -12.35 -13.95
C ASN A 293 -30.76 -13.26 -13.29
N LYS A 294 -31.05 -13.78 -12.10
CA LYS A 294 -30.14 -14.62 -11.33
C LYS A 294 -29.62 -15.76 -12.19
N PRO A 295 -28.28 -15.92 -12.32
CA PRO A 295 -27.73 -17.08 -13.01
C PRO A 295 -28.24 -18.33 -12.32
N GLN A 296 -28.72 -19.30 -13.09
CA GLN A 296 -28.94 -20.62 -12.57
C GLN A 296 -27.64 -21.06 -11.90
N LYS A 297 -27.75 -21.65 -10.70
CA LYS A 297 -26.57 -22.12 -9.95
C LYS A 297 -25.69 -22.87 -10.93
N THR A 298 -24.50 -22.37 -11.15
CA THR A 298 -23.52 -23.00 -12.03
C THR A 298 -23.13 -24.31 -11.36
N ALA A 299 -23.79 -25.39 -11.82
CA ALA A 299 -23.41 -26.74 -11.46
C ALA A 299 -22.43 -27.20 -12.53
N PHE A 300 -21.20 -27.48 -12.17
CA PHE A 300 -20.24 -28.13 -13.07
C PHE A 300 -20.54 -29.64 -12.99
N ARG A 301 -20.99 -30.20 -14.09
CA ARG A 301 -21.28 -31.60 -14.17
C ARG A 301 -19.97 -32.38 -14.25
N ILE A 302 -19.73 -33.25 -13.26
CA ILE A 302 -18.53 -34.10 -13.20
C ILE A 302 -18.80 -35.38 -13.99
N ASP A 303 -19.95 -36.01 -13.74
CA ASP A 303 -20.43 -37.22 -14.43
C ASP A 303 -21.97 -37.29 -14.42
N GLU A 304 -22.54 -38.42 -14.79
CA GLU A 304 -24.00 -38.59 -14.87
C GLU A 304 -24.73 -38.38 -13.53
N ASN A 305 -24.05 -38.64 -12.42
CA ASN A 305 -24.61 -38.62 -11.08
C ASN A 305 -24.02 -37.53 -10.18
N HIS A 306 -22.92 -36.86 -10.58
CA HIS A 306 -22.21 -35.93 -9.75
C HIS A 306 -22.13 -34.54 -10.37
N GLU A 307 -22.45 -33.55 -9.55
CA GLU A 307 -22.35 -32.12 -9.90
C GLU A 307 -21.54 -31.38 -8.82
N TYR A 308 -20.55 -30.60 -9.25
CA TYR A 308 -19.89 -29.67 -8.37
C TYR A 308 -20.70 -28.37 -8.27
N ILE A 309 -21.07 -27.99 -7.06
CA ILE A 309 -21.86 -26.78 -6.80
C ILE A 309 -21.31 -26.01 -5.63
N PHE A 310 -21.44 -24.69 -5.66
CA PHE A 310 -21.18 -23.85 -4.50
C PHE A 310 -22.43 -23.79 -3.59
N ALA A 311 -22.33 -24.39 -2.41
CA ALA A 311 -23.33 -24.31 -1.37
C ALA A 311 -23.05 -23.17 -0.38
N LYS A 312 -23.98 -22.91 0.55
CA LYS A 312 -23.87 -21.83 1.55
C LYS A 312 -22.57 -21.88 2.38
N ASN A 313 -22.05 -23.06 2.64
CA ASN A 313 -20.87 -23.28 3.50
C ASN A 313 -19.60 -23.62 2.71
N GLY A 314 -19.61 -23.46 1.39
CA GLY A 314 -18.48 -23.74 0.51
C GLY A 314 -18.79 -24.73 -0.61
N PRO A 315 -17.77 -25.16 -1.38
CA PRO A 315 -17.94 -26.07 -2.49
C PRO A 315 -18.31 -27.47 -2.01
N VAL A 316 -19.27 -28.09 -2.72
CA VAL A 316 -19.77 -29.44 -2.44
C VAL A 316 -19.97 -30.21 -3.73
N ILE A 317 -19.80 -31.52 -3.69
CA ILE A 317 -20.24 -32.43 -4.74
C ILE A 317 -21.64 -32.89 -4.37
N LYS A 318 -22.58 -32.58 -5.23
CA LYS A 318 -23.94 -33.11 -5.18
C LYS A 318 -23.95 -34.44 -5.96
N CYS A 319 -24.31 -35.52 -5.29
CA CYS A 319 -24.50 -36.83 -5.90
C CYS A 319 -25.99 -37.13 -5.96
N THR A 320 -26.49 -37.45 -7.15
CA THR A 320 -27.90 -37.79 -7.40
C THR A 320 -27.97 -39.22 -7.95
N ILE A 321 -28.49 -40.16 -7.16
CA ILE A 321 -28.69 -41.55 -7.57
C ILE A 321 -30.18 -41.89 -7.38
N GLY A 322 -30.90 -41.99 -8.48
CA GLY A 322 -32.36 -42.11 -8.44
C GLY A 322 -33.00 -40.90 -7.73
N ASP A 323 -33.87 -41.14 -6.76
CA ASP A 323 -34.51 -40.08 -5.96
C ASP A 323 -33.69 -39.61 -4.76
N CYS A 324 -32.48 -40.18 -4.55
CA CYS A 324 -31.63 -39.86 -3.42
C CYS A 324 -30.56 -38.79 -3.79
N VAL A 325 -30.57 -37.67 -3.06
CA VAL A 325 -29.61 -36.60 -3.24
C VAL A 325 -28.73 -36.48 -1.99
N THR A 326 -27.44 -36.61 -2.17
CA THR A 326 -26.45 -36.45 -1.10
C THR A 326 -25.45 -35.36 -1.43
N PHE A 327 -24.84 -34.72 -0.39
CA PHE A 327 -23.86 -33.67 -0.56
C PHE A 327 -22.60 -34.04 0.21
N LYS A 328 -21.45 -33.96 -0.44
CA LYS A 328 -20.11 -34.12 0.20
C LYS A 328 -19.34 -32.82 0.07
N SER A 329 -18.79 -32.35 1.18
CA SER A 329 -17.91 -31.16 1.16
C SER A 329 -16.60 -31.44 0.44
N CYS A 330 -16.16 -30.50 -0.38
CA CYS A 330 -14.89 -30.56 -1.09
C CYS A 330 -13.80 -29.82 -0.32
N LYS A 331 -12.53 -30.19 -0.54
CA LYS A 331 -11.39 -29.35 -0.11
C LYS A 331 -11.45 -28.02 -0.85
N LYS A 332 -11.04 -26.92 -0.16
CA LYS A 332 -11.11 -25.56 -0.72
C LYS A 332 -10.23 -25.32 -1.95
N ASP A 333 -9.27 -26.19 -2.21
CA ASP A 333 -8.21 -26.02 -3.22
C ASP A 333 -8.39 -26.92 -4.46
N ILE A 334 -9.60 -27.33 -4.78
CA ILE A 334 -9.85 -28.15 -5.97
C ILE A 334 -9.77 -27.24 -7.20
N ASN A 335 -8.81 -27.55 -8.09
CA ASN A 335 -8.74 -26.91 -9.40
C ASN A 335 -9.83 -27.53 -10.32
N ILE A 336 -10.86 -26.73 -10.61
CA ILE A 336 -12.03 -27.15 -11.41
C ILE A 336 -11.60 -27.57 -12.83
N GLU A 337 -10.58 -26.92 -13.41
CA GLU A 337 -10.07 -27.26 -14.75
C GLU A 337 -9.41 -28.64 -14.82
N LYS A 338 -9.01 -29.23 -13.68
CA LYS A 338 -8.47 -30.59 -13.62
C LYS A 338 -9.54 -31.67 -13.42
N ILE A 339 -10.77 -31.28 -13.01
CA ILE A 339 -11.88 -32.24 -12.80
C ILE A 339 -12.48 -32.70 -14.13
N GLU A 340 -12.34 -31.89 -15.19
CA GLU A 340 -12.87 -32.23 -16.51
C GLU A 340 -12.00 -33.22 -17.31
N ASN A 341 -10.81 -33.57 -16.82
CA ASN A 341 -9.83 -34.39 -17.56
C ASN A 341 -9.44 -35.72 -16.87
N ASP A 342 -10.03 -36.06 -15.73
CA ASP A 342 -9.91 -37.35 -15.04
C ASP A 342 -11.28 -38.05 -14.94
#